data_0b40c1eb59f04abd6f6cc57335843acb
#
_entry.id   0b40c1eb59f04abd6f6cc57335843acb
#
_cell.length_a   1.000
_cell.length_b   1.000
_cell.length_c   1.000
_cell.angle_alpha   90.00
_cell.angle_beta   90.00
_cell.angle_gamma   90.00
#
_symmetry.space_group_name_H-M   'P 1'
#
loop_
_entity.id
_entity.type
_entity.pdbx_description
1 polymer ?
#
loop_
_entity_poly.entity_id
_entity_poly.type
_entity_poly.pdbx_seq_one_letter_code
_entity_poly.pdbx_strand_id
1 'polypeptide(L)'
;MSGLGEKHWKEVIVVLRNIIPVYDKVNSAISLGNDVKFRRLGIKGRISPKSVVLDAGSGYGNMSRMALEDAKGELTLIMYDPIIDMLRRAKQTFDNGLSVGLSSGIFEYMPFQNETFDVILCGYSLRDAIHLKQAISEMHRILRVGGLLIIVDLGKPDLFMKRVFVSFYLKYLLKVVAYVAAGRKGLKFETLYGTYLKWPRNSQLKVLLQIFSKVEFRTRLMGGAIIVTAYK
;
A
#
# COMPACT_ATOMS: atom_id res chain seq x y z
N MET A 1 7.04 -8.92 16.64
CA MET A 1 6.03 -7.82 16.64
C MET A 1 6.46 -6.83 15.59
N SER A 2 5.63 -6.59 14.64
CA SER A 2 5.89 -5.73 13.49
C SER A 2 4.70 -4.78 13.32
N GLY A 3 4.99 -3.56 12.94
CA GLY A 3 4.06 -2.47 12.78
C GLY A 3 4.62 -1.17 13.37
N LEU A 4 3.99 -0.03 13.04
CA LEU A 4 4.49 1.29 13.46
C LEU A 4 4.37 1.54 14.96
N GLY A 5 3.33 0.99 15.60
CA GLY A 5 2.86 1.40 16.92
C GLY A 5 2.16 2.77 16.87
N GLU A 6 1.25 2.99 17.80
CA GLU A 6 0.33 4.16 17.77
C GLU A 6 1.05 5.51 17.70
N LYS A 7 2.11 5.70 18.50
CA LYS A 7 2.82 6.99 18.55
C LYS A 7 3.39 7.35 17.18
N HIS A 8 4.13 6.46 16.56
CA HIS A 8 4.76 6.71 15.27
C HIS A 8 3.71 6.80 14.14
N TRP A 9 2.64 6.01 14.23
CA TRP A 9 1.54 6.09 13.28
C TRP A 9 0.90 7.50 13.26
N LYS A 10 0.63 8.09 14.44
CA LYS A 10 0.11 9.46 14.52
C LYS A 10 1.04 10.48 13.86
N GLU A 11 2.35 10.34 14.05
CA GLU A 11 3.34 11.19 13.40
C GLU A 11 3.30 11.04 11.87
N VAL A 12 3.24 9.80 11.37
CA VAL A 12 3.15 9.49 9.93
C VAL A 12 1.88 10.09 9.31
N ILE A 13 0.71 9.94 9.96
CA ILE A 13 -0.55 10.50 9.46
C ILE A 13 -0.51 12.03 9.35
N VAL A 14 0.07 12.71 10.35
CA VAL A 14 0.25 14.18 10.30
C VAL A 14 1.14 14.57 9.13
N VAL A 15 2.24 13.86 8.91
CA VAL A 15 3.15 14.12 7.78
C VAL A 15 2.43 13.87 6.45
N LEU A 16 1.73 12.73 6.30
CA LEU A 16 1.00 12.39 5.08
C LEU A 16 -0.01 13.47 4.71
N ARG A 17 -0.81 13.99 5.68
CA ARG A 17 -1.73 15.10 5.44
C ARG A 17 -1.04 16.34 4.87
N ASN A 18 0.16 16.65 5.36
CA ASN A 18 0.91 17.83 4.94
C ASN A 18 1.56 17.71 3.57
N ILE A 19 1.82 16.48 3.09
CA ILE A 19 2.48 16.23 1.81
C ILE A 19 1.52 15.85 0.69
N ILE A 20 0.21 15.80 0.98
CA ILE A 20 -0.84 15.51 0.03
C ILE A 20 -0.61 16.14 -1.37
N PRO A 21 -0.30 17.44 -1.50
CA PRO A 21 -0.15 18.07 -2.83
C PRO A 21 1.04 17.57 -3.66
N VAL A 22 2.02 16.92 -3.03
CA VAL A 22 3.26 16.49 -3.68
C VAL A 22 3.48 14.98 -3.58
N TYR A 23 2.53 14.25 -2.97
CA TYR A 23 2.65 12.84 -2.64
C TYR A 23 3.00 11.96 -3.85
N ASP A 24 2.23 12.03 -4.93
CA ASP A 24 2.46 11.19 -6.10
C ASP A 24 3.78 11.52 -6.81
N LYS A 25 4.11 12.83 -6.91
CA LYS A 25 5.36 13.27 -7.53
C LYS A 25 6.59 12.73 -6.78
N VAL A 26 6.53 12.77 -5.45
CA VAL A 26 7.64 12.27 -4.64
C VAL A 26 7.69 10.74 -4.63
N ASN A 27 6.55 10.04 -4.56
CA ASN A 27 6.51 8.57 -4.65
C ASN A 27 7.09 8.09 -5.98
N SER A 28 6.74 8.74 -7.09
CA SER A 28 7.33 8.41 -8.41
C SER A 28 8.84 8.61 -8.40
N ALA A 29 9.32 9.73 -7.87
CA ALA A 29 10.76 10.00 -7.79
C ALA A 29 11.49 8.99 -6.89
N ILE A 30 10.94 8.66 -5.71
CA ILE A 30 11.50 7.69 -4.76
C ILE A 30 11.60 6.29 -5.36
N SER A 31 10.60 5.87 -6.11
CA SER A 31 10.55 4.56 -6.77
C SER A 31 11.35 4.52 -8.08
N LEU A 32 12.05 5.62 -8.42
CA LEU A 32 12.72 5.79 -9.72
C LEU A 32 11.75 5.58 -10.89
N GLY A 33 10.52 6.07 -10.78
CA GLY A 33 9.45 5.92 -11.76
C GLY A 33 8.82 4.52 -11.83
N ASN A 34 9.18 3.61 -10.92
CA ASN A 34 8.68 2.23 -10.97
C ASN A 34 7.37 1.99 -10.19
N ASP A 35 6.86 2.96 -9.46
CA ASP A 35 5.65 2.80 -8.64
C ASP A 35 4.43 2.37 -9.47
N VAL A 36 4.18 3.02 -10.60
CA VAL A 36 3.13 2.67 -11.56
C VAL A 36 3.33 1.27 -12.12
N LYS A 37 4.57 0.96 -12.56
CA LYS A 37 4.92 -0.36 -13.11
C LYS A 37 4.69 -1.48 -12.09
N PHE A 38 5.08 -1.29 -10.83
CA PHE A 38 4.94 -2.32 -9.81
C PHE A 38 3.48 -2.55 -9.42
N ARG A 39 2.67 -1.48 -9.29
CA ARG A 39 1.22 -1.61 -9.10
C ARG A 39 0.57 -2.37 -10.26
N ARG A 40 0.89 -2.01 -11.50
CA ARG A 40 0.37 -2.70 -12.68
C ARG A 40 0.78 -4.19 -12.71
N LEU A 41 2.03 -4.52 -12.35
CA LEU A 41 2.48 -5.92 -12.24
C LEU A 41 1.75 -6.71 -11.13
N GLY A 42 1.33 -6.04 -10.06
CA GLY A 42 0.51 -6.64 -9.02
C GLY A 42 -0.92 -6.95 -9.48
N ILE A 43 -1.53 -6.08 -10.28
CA ILE A 43 -2.94 -6.14 -10.63
C ILE A 43 -3.19 -6.92 -11.93
N LYS A 44 -2.37 -6.73 -12.95
CA LYS A 44 -2.62 -7.18 -14.32
C LYS A 44 -3.15 -8.62 -14.42
N GLY A 45 -4.35 -8.77 -14.97
CA GLY A 45 -5.04 -10.03 -15.21
C GLY A 45 -5.50 -10.76 -13.95
N ARG A 46 -5.67 -10.04 -12.82
CA ARG A 46 -6.08 -10.64 -11.54
C ARG A 46 -7.45 -10.18 -11.05
N ILE A 47 -8.02 -9.17 -11.67
CA ILE A 47 -9.34 -8.65 -11.28
C ILE A 47 -10.35 -9.06 -12.33
N SER A 48 -11.28 -9.90 -11.94
CA SER A 48 -12.38 -10.33 -12.81
C SER A 48 -13.47 -9.25 -12.88
N PRO A 49 -14.20 -9.15 -14.01
CA PRO A 49 -15.41 -8.33 -14.07
C PRO A 49 -16.38 -8.68 -12.95
N LYS A 50 -17.10 -7.68 -12.44
CA LYS A 50 -18.09 -7.78 -11.35
C LYS A 50 -17.50 -8.12 -9.97
N SER A 51 -16.17 -8.13 -9.82
CA SER A 51 -15.53 -8.30 -8.50
C SER A 51 -15.89 -7.16 -7.55
N VAL A 52 -16.01 -7.50 -6.26
CA VAL A 52 -16.09 -6.53 -5.16
C VAL A 52 -14.66 -6.29 -4.67
N VAL A 53 -14.16 -5.08 -4.86
CA VAL A 53 -12.75 -4.70 -4.61
C VAL A 53 -12.65 -3.69 -3.50
N LEU A 54 -11.76 -3.94 -2.55
CA LEU A 54 -11.35 -2.98 -1.53
C LEU A 54 -9.94 -2.45 -1.87
N ASP A 55 -9.78 -1.14 -1.98
CA ASP A 55 -8.45 -0.50 -1.99
C ASP A 55 -8.15 -0.01 -0.57
N ALA A 56 -7.34 -0.77 0.16
CA ALA A 56 -7.03 -0.57 1.56
C ALA A 56 -5.77 0.31 1.72
N GLY A 57 -5.94 1.50 2.32
CA GLY A 57 -4.96 2.57 2.28
C GLY A 57 -4.89 3.19 0.89
N SER A 58 -6.06 3.49 0.34
CA SER A 58 -6.23 3.87 -1.07
C SER A 58 -5.59 5.20 -1.45
N GLY A 59 -5.43 6.11 -0.47
CA GLY A 59 -4.96 7.46 -0.74
C GLY A 59 -5.80 8.14 -1.82
N TYR A 60 -5.18 8.47 -2.95
CA TYR A 60 -5.86 9.06 -4.13
C TYR A 60 -6.42 8.03 -5.11
N GLY A 61 -6.41 6.73 -4.79
CA GLY A 61 -6.97 5.69 -5.63
C GLY A 61 -6.06 5.25 -6.78
N ASN A 62 -4.74 5.29 -6.61
CA ASN A 62 -3.82 4.85 -7.65
C ASN A 62 -3.96 3.35 -7.97
N MET A 63 -4.18 2.49 -6.95
CA MET A 63 -4.50 1.08 -7.17
C MET A 63 -5.91 0.91 -7.73
N SER A 64 -6.87 1.68 -7.21
CA SER A 64 -8.27 1.70 -7.65
C SER A 64 -8.39 1.96 -9.16
N ARG A 65 -7.68 2.98 -9.68
CA ARG A 65 -7.69 3.30 -11.10
C ARG A 65 -7.19 2.15 -11.96
N MET A 66 -6.10 1.51 -11.55
CA MET A 66 -5.56 0.35 -12.27
C MET A 66 -6.46 -0.88 -12.18
N ALA A 67 -7.18 -1.04 -11.06
CA ALA A 67 -8.16 -2.11 -10.90
C ALA A 67 -9.34 -1.93 -11.87
N LEU A 68 -9.84 -0.70 -12.00
CA LEU A 68 -10.89 -0.35 -12.96
C LEU A 68 -10.44 -0.61 -14.41
N GLU A 69 -9.21 -0.24 -14.74
CA GLU A 69 -8.62 -0.52 -16.06
C GLU A 69 -8.56 -2.04 -16.34
N ASP A 70 -8.11 -2.83 -15.36
CA ASP A 70 -7.96 -4.30 -15.48
C ASP A 70 -9.31 -5.00 -15.66
N ALA A 71 -10.33 -4.56 -14.90
CA ALA A 71 -11.71 -5.07 -14.94
C ALA A 71 -12.58 -4.39 -16.02
N LYS A 72 -12.02 -3.55 -16.88
CA LYS A 72 -12.75 -2.80 -17.94
C LYS A 72 -13.93 -1.96 -17.41
N GLY A 73 -13.80 -1.43 -16.19
CA GLY A 73 -14.82 -0.63 -15.51
C GLY A 73 -15.92 -1.43 -14.81
N GLU A 74 -15.96 -2.74 -14.96
CA GLU A 74 -17.01 -3.60 -14.40
C GLU A 74 -16.63 -4.15 -13.02
N LEU A 75 -16.60 -3.31 -11.98
CA LEU A 75 -16.39 -3.77 -10.60
C LEU A 75 -17.11 -2.86 -9.59
N THR A 76 -17.34 -3.41 -8.39
CA THR A 76 -17.75 -2.61 -7.22
C THR A 76 -16.50 -2.23 -6.44
N LEU A 77 -16.22 -0.95 -6.30
CA LEU A 77 -15.01 -0.44 -5.66
C LEU A 77 -15.33 0.25 -4.35
N ILE A 78 -14.60 -0.12 -3.30
CA ILE A 78 -14.60 0.60 -2.03
C ILE A 78 -13.18 1.08 -1.77
N MET A 79 -13.05 2.38 -1.55
CA MET A 79 -11.80 3.01 -1.14
C MET A 79 -11.79 3.23 0.37
N TYR A 80 -10.74 2.78 1.03
CA TYR A 80 -10.59 2.81 2.47
C TYR A 80 -9.27 3.47 2.89
N ASP A 81 -9.34 4.55 3.66
CA ASP A 81 -8.14 5.29 4.08
C ASP A 81 -8.40 6.05 5.40
N PRO A 82 -7.42 6.15 6.32
CA PRO A 82 -7.58 6.92 7.54
C PRO A 82 -7.62 8.44 7.30
N ILE A 83 -7.21 8.91 6.11
CA ILE A 83 -7.16 10.34 5.78
C ILE A 83 -8.34 10.72 4.87
N ILE A 84 -9.41 11.21 5.50
CA ILE A 84 -10.66 11.60 4.81
C ILE A 84 -10.41 12.56 3.65
N ASP A 85 -9.46 13.49 3.77
CA ASP A 85 -9.16 14.45 2.72
C ASP A 85 -8.57 13.80 1.45
N MET A 86 -7.85 12.67 1.60
CA MET A 86 -7.44 11.86 0.46
C MET A 86 -8.63 11.20 -0.22
N LEU A 87 -9.55 10.61 0.55
CA LEU A 87 -10.78 10.01 0.01
C LEU A 87 -11.67 11.04 -0.71
N ARG A 88 -11.84 12.23 -0.15
CA ARG A 88 -12.61 13.32 -0.78
C ARG A 88 -12.02 13.72 -2.13
N ARG A 89 -10.69 13.85 -2.22
CA ARG A 89 -10.01 14.15 -3.49
C ARG A 89 -10.10 13.00 -4.47
N ALA A 90 -9.93 11.77 -4.00
CA ALA A 90 -10.09 10.58 -4.83
C ALA A 90 -11.49 10.56 -5.46
N LYS A 91 -12.56 10.80 -4.68
CA LYS A 91 -13.92 10.85 -5.17
C LYS A 91 -14.06 11.75 -6.38
N GLN A 92 -13.49 12.96 -6.33
CA GLN A 92 -13.56 13.92 -7.46
C GLN A 92 -12.94 13.38 -8.77
N THR A 93 -11.98 12.46 -8.68
CA THR A 93 -11.34 11.86 -9.86
C THR A 93 -12.10 10.64 -10.41
N PHE A 94 -13.03 10.08 -9.63
CA PHE A 94 -13.84 8.91 -10.00
C PHE A 94 -15.31 9.26 -10.28
N ASP A 95 -15.69 10.53 -10.24
CA ASP A 95 -17.09 11.02 -10.36
C ASP A 95 -17.73 10.84 -11.76
N ASN A 96 -17.07 10.14 -12.68
CA ASN A 96 -17.53 9.89 -14.05
C ASN A 96 -18.53 8.71 -14.15
N GLY A 97 -19.51 8.65 -13.24
CA GLY A 97 -20.58 7.63 -13.29
C GLY A 97 -20.19 6.27 -12.68
N LEU A 98 -19.02 6.14 -12.06
CA LEU A 98 -18.58 4.94 -11.37
C LEU A 98 -19.09 4.93 -9.92
N SER A 99 -19.74 3.84 -9.51
CA SER A 99 -20.16 3.66 -8.11
C SER A 99 -18.96 3.30 -7.25
N VAL A 100 -18.33 4.33 -6.63
CA VAL A 100 -17.22 4.16 -5.71
C VAL A 100 -17.66 4.44 -4.29
N GLY A 101 -17.65 3.42 -3.44
CA GLY A 101 -17.86 3.54 -2.00
C GLY A 101 -16.63 4.13 -1.29
N LEU A 102 -16.85 4.99 -0.30
CA LEU A 102 -15.79 5.54 0.54
C LEU A 102 -16.03 5.14 1.99
N SER A 103 -14.98 4.66 2.65
CA SER A 103 -15.01 4.33 4.09
C SER A 103 -13.69 4.79 4.74
N SER A 104 -13.74 5.30 5.96
CA SER A 104 -12.55 5.79 6.65
C SER A 104 -12.27 4.98 7.91
N GLY A 105 -11.00 4.61 8.12
CA GLY A 105 -10.56 3.88 9.29
C GLY A 105 -9.14 3.34 9.16
N ILE A 106 -8.75 2.49 10.10
CA ILE A 106 -7.42 1.87 10.20
C ILE A 106 -7.48 0.38 9.87
N PHE A 107 -6.36 -0.19 9.44
CA PHE A 107 -6.28 -1.60 9.02
C PHE A 107 -6.66 -2.61 10.10
N GLU A 108 -6.43 -2.26 11.37
CA GLU A 108 -6.64 -3.14 12.51
C GLU A 108 -8.11 -3.36 12.87
N TYR A 109 -9.01 -2.50 12.38
CA TYR A 109 -10.44 -2.54 12.67
C TYR A 109 -11.23 -2.10 11.45
N MET A 110 -11.34 -3.00 10.46
CA MET A 110 -12.07 -2.72 9.24
C MET A 110 -13.58 -2.93 9.43
N PRO A 111 -14.44 -1.92 9.15
CA PRO A 111 -15.88 -1.98 9.42
C PRO A 111 -16.64 -2.76 8.34
N PHE A 112 -16.10 -3.90 7.92
CA PHE A 112 -16.70 -4.76 6.91
C PHE A 112 -16.99 -6.13 7.48
N GLN A 113 -18.02 -6.78 6.96
CA GLN A 113 -18.38 -8.15 7.32
C GLN A 113 -17.31 -9.14 6.85
N ASN A 114 -17.32 -10.35 7.42
CA ASN A 114 -16.46 -11.43 6.95
C ASN A 114 -16.78 -11.72 5.47
N GLU A 115 -15.77 -12.13 4.71
CA GLU A 115 -15.93 -12.63 3.34
C GLU A 115 -16.73 -11.71 2.42
N THR A 116 -16.44 -10.41 2.49
CA THR A 116 -17.11 -9.37 1.70
C THR A 116 -16.44 -9.15 0.34
N PHE A 117 -15.12 -9.21 0.26
CA PHE A 117 -14.35 -8.78 -0.89
C PHE A 117 -13.78 -9.96 -1.68
N ASP A 118 -13.84 -9.87 -3.01
CA ASP A 118 -13.16 -10.80 -3.91
C ASP A 118 -11.68 -10.45 -4.04
N VAL A 119 -11.35 -9.14 -4.01
CA VAL A 119 -9.96 -8.65 -4.09
C VAL A 119 -9.74 -7.53 -3.07
N ILE A 120 -8.62 -7.61 -2.36
CA ILE A 120 -8.12 -6.51 -1.53
C ILE A 120 -6.80 -6.02 -2.15
N LEU A 121 -6.73 -4.73 -2.40
CA LEU A 121 -5.53 -4.03 -2.87
C LEU A 121 -4.87 -3.29 -1.72
N CYS A 122 -3.54 -3.29 -1.67
CA CYS A 122 -2.78 -2.53 -0.69
C CYS A 122 -1.50 -2.00 -1.36
N GLY A 123 -1.52 -0.74 -1.77
CA GLY A 123 -0.45 -0.13 -2.55
C GLY A 123 0.35 0.92 -1.79
N TYR A 124 1.53 0.57 -1.28
CA TYR A 124 2.43 1.43 -0.51
C TYR A 124 1.81 1.95 0.81
N SER A 125 0.95 1.16 1.43
CA SER A 125 0.20 1.54 2.63
C SER A 125 0.29 0.54 3.79
N LEU A 126 0.51 -0.76 3.50
CA LEU A 126 0.55 -1.78 4.56
C LEU A 126 1.68 -1.54 5.59
N ARG A 127 2.79 -0.95 5.16
CA ARG A 127 3.90 -0.56 6.05
C ARG A 127 3.50 0.44 7.13
N ASP A 128 2.39 1.14 6.92
CA ASP A 128 1.87 2.15 7.84
C ASP A 128 0.88 1.56 8.86
N ALA A 129 0.66 0.24 8.88
CA ALA A 129 -0.15 -0.44 9.88
C ALA A 129 0.42 -0.25 11.29
N ILE A 130 -0.45 0.00 12.27
CA ILE A 130 -0.10 0.13 13.70
C ILE A 130 0.39 -1.22 14.24
N HIS A 131 -0.40 -2.28 13.97
CA HIS A 131 -0.14 -3.66 14.33
C HIS A 131 -0.26 -4.56 13.09
N LEU A 132 0.86 -4.79 12.39
CA LEU A 132 0.87 -5.45 11.09
C LEU A 132 0.19 -6.84 11.09
N LYS A 133 0.41 -7.65 12.14
CA LYS A 133 -0.24 -8.97 12.25
C LYS A 133 -1.76 -8.85 12.30
N GLN A 134 -2.29 -7.89 13.05
CA GLN A 134 -3.72 -7.66 13.17
C GLN A 134 -4.29 -7.13 11.85
N ALA A 135 -3.61 -6.19 11.20
CA ALA A 135 -4.00 -5.69 9.88
C ALA A 135 -4.11 -6.82 8.83
N ILE A 136 -3.12 -7.73 8.79
CA ILE A 136 -3.15 -8.89 7.91
C ILE A 136 -4.30 -9.85 8.27
N SER A 137 -4.58 -10.07 9.56
CA SER A 137 -5.71 -10.90 10.01
C SER A 137 -7.06 -10.30 9.62
N GLU A 138 -7.22 -8.97 9.72
CA GLU A 138 -8.43 -8.28 9.27
C GLU A 138 -8.63 -8.38 7.76
N MET A 139 -7.56 -8.20 6.97
CA MET A 139 -7.62 -8.40 5.52
C MET A 139 -8.02 -9.83 5.16
N HIS A 140 -7.47 -10.83 5.87
CA HIS A 140 -7.86 -12.22 5.69
C HIS A 140 -9.33 -12.46 6.07
N ARG A 141 -9.82 -11.86 7.16
CA ARG A 141 -11.20 -12.01 7.64
C ARG A 141 -12.22 -11.52 6.62
N ILE A 142 -12.00 -10.32 6.06
CA ILE A 142 -12.96 -9.68 5.14
C ILE A 142 -12.83 -10.19 3.69
N LEU A 143 -11.76 -10.90 3.36
CA LEU A 143 -11.57 -11.51 2.05
C LEU A 143 -12.39 -12.81 1.94
N ARG A 144 -13.05 -13.04 0.82
CA ARG A 144 -13.80 -14.27 0.52
C ARG A 144 -12.86 -15.46 0.36
N VAL A 145 -13.36 -16.65 0.58
CA VAL A 145 -12.67 -17.90 0.19
C VAL A 145 -12.42 -17.86 -1.33
N GLY A 146 -11.19 -18.15 -1.74
CA GLY A 146 -10.76 -18.01 -3.13
C GLY A 146 -10.42 -16.57 -3.56
N GLY A 147 -10.57 -15.60 -2.67
CA GLY A 147 -10.23 -14.18 -2.93
C GLY A 147 -8.74 -13.91 -2.87
N LEU A 148 -8.34 -12.72 -3.35
CA LEU A 148 -6.95 -12.29 -3.53
C LEU A 148 -6.61 -11.06 -2.68
N LEU A 149 -5.51 -11.12 -1.93
CA LEU A 149 -4.85 -9.93 -1.37
C LEU A 149 -3.63 -9.59 -2.24
N ILE A 150 -3.63 -8.40 -2.81
CA ILE A 150 -2.52 -7.88 -3.64
C ILE A 150 -1.81 -6.77 -2.89
N ILE A 151 -0.53 -6.98 -2.55
CA ILE A 151 0.30 -6.00 -1.85
C ILE A 151 1.43 -5.56 -2.78
N VAL A 152 1.59 -4.24 -2.93
CA VAL A 152 2.74 -3.61 -3.57
C VAL A 152 3.33 -2.63 -2.57
N ASP A 153 4.53 -2.89 -2.06
CA ASP A 153 5.09 -2.05 -0.99
C ASP A 153 6.64 -2.07 -1.00
N LEU A 154 7.23 -1.34 -0.06
CA LEU A 154 8.65 -1.44 0.25
C LEU A 154 9.00 -2.87 0.65
N GLY A 155 10.14 -3.34 0.20
CA GLY A 155 10.77 -4.56 0.68
C GLY A 155 11.93 -4.24 1.63
N LYS A 156 12.18 -5.13 2.59
CA LYS A 156 13.37 -5.09 3.45
C LYS A 156 14.18 -6.36 3.21
N PRO A 157 15.27 -6.27 2.44
CA PRO A 157 16.05 -7.43 2.03
C PRO A 157 16.56 -8.25 3.21
N ASP A 158 16.57 -9.57 3.07
CA ASP A 158 17.10 -10.49 4.08
C ASP A 158 18.63 -10.47 4.12
N LEU A 159 19.27 -10.37 2.95
CA LEU A 159 20.72 -10.26 2.84
C LEU A 159 21.21 -8.93 3.41
N PHE A 160 22.19 -9.00 4.33
CA PHE A 160 22.73 -7.84 5.04
C PHE A 160 23.20 -6.74 4.09
N MET A 161 24.04 -7.06 3.10
CA MET A 161 24.59 -6.08 2.15
C MET A 161 23.48 -5.35 1.37
N LYS A 162 22.48 -6.09 0.85
CA LYS A 162 21.34 -5.49 0.14
C LYS A 162 20.53 -4.58 1.06
N ARG A 163 20.35 -4.99 2.31
CA ARG A 163 19.64 -4.20 3.32
C ARG A 163 20.37 -2.92 3.68
N VAL A 164 21.69 -2.97 3.82
CA VAL A 164 22.52 -1.78 4.03
C VAL A 164 22.40 -0.81 2.88
N PHE A 165 22.46 -1.30 1.64
CA PHE A 165 22.28 -0.46 0.45
C PHE A 165 20.90 0.22 0.40
N VAL A 166 19.82 -0.53 0.63
CA VAL A 166 18.46 0.04 0.68
C VAL A 166 18.32 1.04 1.83
N SER A 167 18.88 0.73 3.00
CA SER A 167 18.91 1.67 4.15
C SER A 167 19.66 2.95 3.82
N PHE A 168 20.82 2.85 3.16
CA PHE A 168 21.60 4.01 2.75
C PHE A 168 20.81 4.89 1.78
N TYR A 169 20.19 4.28 0.76
CA TYR A 169 19.33 4.98 -0.18
C TYR A 169 18.21 5.74 0.54
N LEU A 170 17.43 5.06 1.40
CA LEU A 170 16.30 5.67 2.10
C LEU A 170 16.73 6.73 3.13
N LYS A 171 17.90 6.58 3.75
CA LYS A 171 18.38 7.52 4.77
C LYS A 171 18.97 8.80 4.18
N TYR A 172 19.73 8.68 3.09
CA TYR A 172 20.53 9.77 2.56
C TYR A 172 20.05 10.24 1.17
N LEU A 173 19.94 9.33 0.21
CA LEU A 173 19.61 9.71 -1.17
C LEU A 173 18.15 10.13 -1.33
N LEU A 174 17.25 9.52 -0.57
CA LEU A 174 15.83 9.85 -0.58
C LEU A 174 15.58 11.34 -0.31
N LYS A 175 16.28 11.94 0.65
CA LYS A 175 16.15 13.36 0.99
C LYS A 175 16.48 14.26 -0.20
N VAL A 176 17.56 13.94 -0.91
CA VAL A 176 18.00 14.68 -2.09
C VAL A 176 16.98 14.53 -3.22
N VAL A 177 16.57 13.31 -3.53
CA VAL A 177 15.58 13.02 -4.56
C VAL A 177 14.24 13.70 -4.27
N ALA A 178 13.76 13.62 -3.03
CA ALA A 178 12.50 14.22 -2.61
C ALA A 178 12.58 15.78 -2.62
N TYR A 179 13.73 16.34 -2.26
CA TYR A 179 13.95 17.79 -2.35
C TYR A 179 13.94 18.28 -3.79
N VAL A 180 14.64 17.60 -4.69
CA VAL A 180 14.64 17.92 -6.13
C VAL A 180 13.23 17.78 -6.73
N ALA A 181 12.47 16.77 -6.32
CA ALA A 181 11.11 16.54 -6.82
C ALA A 181 10.08 17.56 -6.31
N ALA A 182 10.16 17.99 -5.04
CA ALA A 182 9.09 18.76 -4.40
C ALA A 182 9.58 19.87 -3.43
N GLY A 183 10.85 20.25 -3.50
CA GLY A 183 11.45 21.27 -2.66
C GLY A 183 11.36 20.93 -1.16
N ARG A 184 11.18 21.94 -0.32
CA ARG A 184 11.10 21.75 1.14
C ARG A 184 10.00 20.80 1.61
N LYS A 185 8.89 20.67 0.86
CA LYS A 185 7.81 19.71 1.18
C LYS A 185 8.28 18.27 1.01
N GLY A 186 9.17 18.00 0.07
CA GLY A 186 9.76 16.68 -0.14
C GLY A 186 10.58 16.19 1.06
N LEU A 187 11.22 17.07 1.83
CA LEU A 187 12.01 16.68 3.00
C LEU A 187 11.18 15.96 4.08
N LYS A 188 9.87 16.18 4.13
CA LYS A 188 8.97 15.50 5.08
C LYS A 188 8.86 13.97 4.83
N PHE A 189 9.27 13.49 3.66
CA PHE A 189 9.39 12.05 3.38
C PHE A 189 10.51 11.33 4.16
N GLU A 190 11.28 12.06 4.96
CA GLU A 190 12.26 11.47 5.89
C GLU A 190 11.61 10.46 6.86
N THR A 191 10.34 10.63 7.21
CA THR A 191 9.56 9.69 8.02
C THR A 191 9.50 8.28 7.40
N LEU A 192 9.64 8.16 6.07
CA LEU A 192 9.67 6.87 5.38
C LEU A 192 10.84 5.98 5.85
N TYR A 193 11.99 6.57 6.17
CA TYR A 193 13.10 5.80 6.74
C TYR A 193 12.76 5.25 8.14
N GLY A 194 12.08 6.03 8.97
CA GLY A 194 11.57 5.59 10.28
C GLY A 194 10.59 4.41 10.15
N THR A 195 9.67 4.50 9.19
CA THR A 195 8.74 3.41 8.85
C THR A 195 9.50 2.16 8.37
N TYR A 196 10.50 2.32 7.49
CA TYR A 196 11.33 1.22 7.01
C TYR A 196 12.10 0.51 8.14
N LEU A 197 12.57 1.23 9.14
CA LEU A 197 13.26 0.61 10.27
C LEU A 197 12.36 -0.36 11.04
N LYS A 198 11.07 -0.04 11.18
CA LYS A 198 10.05 -0.86 11.85
C LYS A 198 9.45 -1.95 10.95
N TRP A 199 9.60 -1.80 9.62
CA TRP A 199 9.10 -2.76 8.64
C TRP A 199 9.84 -4.11 8.76
N PRO A 200 9.17 -5.27 8.69
CA PRO A 200 9.79 -6.58 8.77
C PRO A 200 10.67 -6.86 7.56
N ARG A 201 11.64 -7.77 7.72
CA ARG A 201 12.37 -8.34 6.59
C ARG A 201 11.42 -9.15 5.69
N ASN A 202 11.79 -9.30 4.41
CA ASN A 202 10.95 -9.99 3.43
C ASN A 202 10.58 -11.43 3.88
N SER A 203 11.51 -12.16 4.50
CA SER A 203 11.25 -13.49 5.07
C SER A 203 10.26 -13.43 6.23
N GLN A 204 10.37 -12.44 7.11
CA GLN A 204 9.46 -12.25 8.24
C GLN A 204 8.05 -11.89 7.77
N LEU A 205 7.92 -11.06 6.73
CA LEU A 205 6.63 -10.74 6.14
C LEU A 205 5.99 -11.97 5.50
N LYS A 206 6.78 -12.83 4.82
CA LYS A 206 6.29 -14.11 4.30
C LYS A 206 5.70 -15.00 5.41
N VAL A 207 6.34 -15.04 6.58
CA VAL A 207 5.81 -15.81 7.73
C VAL A 207 4.47 -15.24 8.20
N LEU A 208 4.32 -13.91 8.26
CA LEU A 208 3.04 -13.29 8.65
C LEU A 208 1.91 -13.60 7.66
N LEU A 209 2.25 -13.82 6.38
CA LEU A 209 1.30 -14.15 5.32
C LEU A 209 0.96 -15.64 5.23
N GLN A 210 1.51 -16.51 6.07
CA GLN A 210 1.22 -17.95 6.08
C GLN A 210 -0.21 -18.31 6.51
N ILE A 211 -1.01 -17.33 6.97
CA ILE A 211 -2.45 -17.51 7.19
C ILE A 211 -3.22 -17.69 5.88
N PHE A 212 -2.64 -17.28 4.75
CA PHE A 212 -3.19 -17.49 3.41
C PHE A 212 -2.79 -18.86 2.86
N SER A 213 -3.66 -19.47 2.07
CA SER A 213 -3.45 -20.81 1.50
C SER A 213 -2.25 -20.87 0.54
N LYS A 214 -2.02 -19.80 -0.21
CA LYS A 214 -0.90 -19.66 -1.15
C LYS A 214 -0.40 -18.23 -1.17
N VAL A 215 0.93 -18.04 -1.24
CA VAL A 215 1.56 -16.69 -1.33
C VAL A 215 2.59 -16.67 -2.45
N GLU A 216 2.33 -15.85 -3.47
CA GLU A 216 3.29 -15.50 -4.50
C GLU A 216 4.03 -14.23 -4.07
N PHE A 217 5.30 -14.35 -3.74
CA PHE A 217 6.11 -13.25 -3.21
C PHE A 217 7.24 -12.92 -4.18
N ARG A 218 7.14 -11.79 -4.86
CA ARG A 218 8.12 -11.33 -5.85
C ARG A 218 8.85 -10.10 -5.31
N THR A 219 10.16 -10.06 -5.47
CA THR A 219 10.99 -8.92 -5.08
C THR A 219 11.51 -8.17 -6.30
N ARG A 220 11.72 -6.87 -6.15
CA ARG A 220 12.33 -5.96 -7.13
C ARG A 220 13.35 -5.06 -6.43
N LEU A 221 14.17 -4.34 -7.19
CA LEU A 221 15.16 -3.41 -6.66
C LEU A 221 16.03 -4.06 -5.56
N MET A 222 16.66 -5.19 -5.88
CA MET A 222 17.48 -5.99 -4.94
C MET A 222 16.74 -6.42 -3.66
N GLY A 223 15.41 -6.46 -3.69
CA GLY A 223 14.57 -6.80 -2.53
C GLY A 223 14.04 -5.58 -1.77
N GLY A 224 14.32 -4.36 -2.25
CA GLY A 224 13.81 -3.11 -1.68
C GLY A 224 12.37 -2.76 -2.08
N ALA A 225 11.78 -3.53 -3.01
CA ALA A 225 10.35 -3.47 -3.33
C ALA A 225 9.78 -4.88 -3.42
N ILE A 226 8.52 -5.03 -3.03
CA ILE A 226 7.78 -6.30 -3.05
C ILE A 226 6.49 -6.17 -3.85
N ILE A 227 6.13 -7.27 -4.51
CA ILE A 227 4.84 -7.47 -5.15
C ILE A 227 4.36 -8.84 -4.67
N VAL A 228 3.28 -8.85 -3.91
CA VAL A 228 2.75 -10.07 -3.29
C VAL A 228 1.32 -10.29 -3.74
N THR A 229 0.99 -11.54 -4.05
CA THR A 229 -0.39 -12.01 -4.21
C THR A 229 -0.60 -13.15 -3.23
N ALA A 230 -1.53 -12.97 -2.29
CA ALA A 230 -1.89 -13.98 -1.30
C ALA A 230 -3.34 -14.43 -1.54
N TYR A 231 -3.58 -15.74 -1.52
CA TYR A 231 -4.87 -16.38 -1.81
C TYR A 231 -5.47 -16.92 -0.51
N LYS A 232 -6.73 -16.60 -0.27
CA LYS A 232 -7.48 -17.18 0.86
C LYS A 232 -8.08 -18.53 0.52
#